data_68ad7d2395cb33558bc80880953951d4
#
_entry.id   68ad7d2395cb33558bc80880953951d4
#
_cell.length_a   1.000
_cell.length_b   1.000
_cell.length_c   1.000
_cell.angle_alpha   90.00
_cell.angle_beta   90.00
_cell.angle_gamma   90.00
#
_symmetry.space_group_name_H-M   'P 1'
#
loop_
_entity.id
_entity.type
_entity.pdbx_description
1 polymer ?
#
loop_
_entity_poly.entity_id
_entity_poly.type
_entity_poly.pdbx_seq_one_letter_code
_entity_poly.pdbx_strand_id
1 'polypeptide(L)'
;MTLAEIARLAGVSRTTASYVINGQAAERRIRPETVAHVMAVVAKYDYRIDAQAAALRRGASRTLGFIVPDLENTSYARLAKRLENGARRQGYQLLIAGSDDDPDTERELARALRAQRCDALIVASSLAMDDPFYLDLMAGGLPVIALDRALDPERFVCVVSNNHQAAGALTRSVIDDDVTRIAWLDAVPELSISVERRAGFLDTTREAGLDAPLLLSGARYDRATGAALMRRLIDEHGVPDALVTASYVLLDGVFDVLLE
;
A
#
# COMPACT_ATOMS: atom_id res chain seq x y z
N MET A 1 3.26 1.07 36.11
CA MET A 1 3.80 -0.11 36.85
C MET A 1 4.82 -0.82 35.95
N THR A 2 5.90 -1.31 36.52
CA THR A 2 7.01 -1.98 35.79
C THR A 2 6.97 -3.50 36.01
N LEU A 3 7.63 -4.25 35.09
CA LEU A 3 7.77 -5.69 35.22
C LEU A 3 8.47 -6.09 36.58
N ALA A 4 9.38 -5.26 37.05
CA ALA A 4 10.05 -5.48 38.35
C ALA A 4 9.09 -5.38 39.52
N GLU A 5 8.16 -4.42 39.48
CA GLU A 5 7.13 -4.27 40.53
C GLU A 5 6.13 -5.44 40.50
N ILE A 6 5.71 -5.90 39.32
CA ILE A 6 4.87 -7.10 39.20
C ILE A 6 5.56 -8.33 39.75
N ALA A 7 6.83 -8.55 39.40
CA ALA A 7 7.63 -9.66 39.94
C ALA A 7 7.72 -9.62 41.47
N ARG A 8 7.99 -8.44 42.06
CA ARG A 8 8.02 -8.24 43.52
C ARG A 8 6.67 -8.52 44.18
N LEU A 9 5.57 -8.03 43.60
CA LEU A 9 4.21 -8.25 44.11
C LEU A 9 3.78 -9.71 44.03
N ALA A 10 4.23 -10.44 42.98
CA ALA A 10 3.97 -11.85 42.81
C ALA A 10 4.98 -12.75 43.55
N GLY A 11 5.96 -12.20 44.27
CA GLY A 11 6.95 -13.01 44.98
C GLY A 11 7.82 -13.90 44.08
N VAL A 12 8.05 -13.50 42.84
CA VAL A 12 8.85 -14.28 41.87
C VAL A 12 10.01 -13.45 41.31
N SER A 13 10.98 -14.13 40.71
CA SER A 13 12.05 -13.42 40.00
C SER A 13 11.48 -12.62 38.79
N ARG A 14 12.17 -11.52 38.41
CA ARG A 14 11.81 -10.75 37.20
C ARG A 14 11.79 -11.62 35.93
N THR A 15 12.71 -12.59 35.86
CA THR A 15 12.78 -13.55 34.76
C THR A 15 11.56 -14.48 34.74
N THR A 16 11.14 -15.01 35.89
CA THR A 16 9.93 -15.85 36.00
C THR A 16 8.68 -15.07 35.64
N ALA A 17 8.50 -13.85 36.15
CA ALA A 17 7.38 -12.98 35.77
C ALA A 17 7.38 -12.71 34.27
N SER A 18 8.55 -12.44 33.66
CA SER A 18 8.68 -12.23 32.22
C SER A 18 8.24 -13.44 31.42
N TYR A 19 8.69 -14.65 31.78
CA TYR A 19 8.30 -15.88 31.05
C TYR A 19 6.80 -16.16 31.16
N VAL A 20 6.19 -15.95 32.33
CA VAL A 20 4.75 -16.13 32.52
C VAL A 20 3.96 -15.15 31.66
N ILE A 21 4.30 -13.86 31.73
CA ILE A 21 3.57 -12.79 31.04
C ILE A 21 3.73 -12.90 29.51
N ASN A 22 4.85 -13.44 29.01
CA ASN A 22 5.09 -13.68 27.58
C ASN A 22 4.58 -15.06 27.09
N GLY A 23 3.86 -15.83 27.89
CA GLY A 23 3.29 -17.11 27.49
C GLY A 23 4.33 -18.27 27.38
N GLN A 24 5.55 -18.10 27.88
CA GLN A 24 6.64 -19.07 27.80
C GLN A 24 6.70 -20.01 29.00
N ALA A 25 5.67 -19.98 29.86
CA ALA A 25 5.67 -20.72 31.12
C ALA A 25 5.83 -22.23 30.94
N ALA A 26 5.19 -22.81 29.91
CA ALA A 26 5.26 -24.23 29.61
C ALA A 26 6.66 -24.68 29.17
N GLU A 27 7.29 -23.90 28.27
CA GLU A 27 8.65 -24.16 27.77
C GLU A 27 9.69 -24.08 28.89
N ARG A 28 9.46 -23.20 29.86
CA ARG A 28 10.33 -22.96 31.01
C ARG A 28 9.96 -23.80 32.25
N ARG A 29 9.01 -24.74 32.10
CA ARG A 29 8.53 -25.65 33.15
C ARG A 29 8.13 -24.92 34.43
N ILE A 30 7.48 -23.74 34.30
CA ILE A 30 6.95 -22.98 35.44
C ILE A 30 5.65 -23.62 35.88
N ARG A 31 5.50 -23.84 37.18
CA ARG A 31 4.33 -24.50 37.76
C ARG A 31 3.03 -23.73 37.48
N PRO A 32 1.90 -24.42 37.22
CA PRO A 32 0.62 -23.77 36.91
C PRO A 32 0.16 -22.83 38.02
N GLU A 33 0.42 -23.14 39.30
CA GLU A 33 0.06 -22.29 40.42
C GLU A 33 0.83 -20.97 40.37
N THR A 34 2.11 -20.99 40.02
CA THR A 34 2.94 -19.78 39.85
C THR A 34 2.42 -18.94 38.69
N VAL A 35 2.01 -19.57 37.57
CA VAL A 35 1.43 -18.89 36.41
C VAL A 35 0.13 -18.19 36.85
N ALA A 36 -0.78 -18.89 37.51
CA ALA A 36 -2.04 -18.33 37.95
C ALA A 36 -1.85 -17.15 38.89
N HIS A 37 -0.88 -17.27 39.85
CA HIS A 37 -0.58 -16.22 40.81
C HIS A 37 -0.03 -14.96 40.13
N VAL A 38 0.95 -15.10 39.25
CA VAL A 38 1.52 -13.95 38.50
C VAL A 38 0.44 -13.28 37.62
N MET A 39 -0.41 -14.07 36.93
CA MET A 39 -1.47 -13.51 36.09
C MET A 39 -2.56 -12.82 36.92
N ALA A 40 -2.85 -13.29 38.15
CA ALA A 40 -3.76 -12.58 39.06
C ALA A 40 -3.20 -11.21 39.47
N VAL A 41 -1.91 -11.11 39.74
CA VAL A 41 -1.24 -9.82 40.02
C VAL A 41 -1.27 -8.91 38.80
N VAL A 42 -0.99 -9.44 37.60
CA VAL A 42 -1.07 -8.71 36.33
C VAL A 42 -2.47 -8.13 36.13
N ALA A 43 -3.51 -8.92 36.32
CA ALA A 43 -4.91 -8.50 36.19
C ALA A 43 -5.30 -7.47 37.22
N LYS A 44 -4.92 -7.68 38.50
CA LYS A 44 -5.25 -6.78 39.62
C LYS A 44 -4.73 -5.37 39.42
N TYR A 45 -3.56 -5.24 38.77
CA TYR A 45 -2.88 -3.95 38.58
C TYR A 45 -2.96 -3.44 37.15
N ASP A 46 -3.78 -4.05 36.26
CA ASP A 46 -3.88 -3.75 34.83
C ASP A 46 -2.49 -3.56 34.19
N TYR A 47 -1.54 -4.44 34.56
CA TYR A 47 -0.21 -4.34 33.99
C TYR A 47 -0.22 -4.77 32.53
N ARG A 48 0.22 -3.87 31.67
CA ARG A 48 0.42 -4.14 30.25
C ARG A 48 1.91 -4.16 29.93
N ILE A 49 2.29 -5.12 29.09
CA ILE A 49 3.66 -5.17 28.58
C ILE A 49 3.92 -3.88 27.82
N ASP A 50 4.98 -3.18 28.18
CA ASP A 50 5.50 -2.12 27.33
C ASP A 50 5.95 -2.72 25.99
N ALA A 51 5.18 -2.46 24.95
CA ALA A 51 5.42 -2.99 23.61
C ALA A 51 6.78 -2.55 23.07
N GLN A 52 7.22 -1.32 23.41
CA GLN A 52 8.52 -0.78 22.97
C GLN A 52 9.68 -1.50 23.68
N ALA A 53 9.56 -1.70 24.99
CA ALA A 53 10.57 -2.46 25.76
C ALA A 53 10.62 -3.94 25.34
N ALA A 54 9.49 -4.52 24.96
CA ALA A 54 9.42 -5.88 24.44
C ALA A 54 10.01 -5.98 23.01
N ALA A 55 9.74 -5.00 22.16
CA ALA A 55 10.31 -4.88 20.82
C ALA A 55 11.85 -4.76 20.86
N LEU A 56 12.37 -3.91 21.76
CA LEU A 56 13.81 -3.73 21.93
C LEU A 56 14.51 -5.05 22.29
N ARG A 57 13.88 -5.86 23.18
CA ARG A 57 14.45 -7.17 23.57
C ARG A 57 14.34 -8.23 22.49
N ARG A 58 13.31 -8.16 21.63
CA ARG A 58 13.14 -9.10 20.52
C ARG A 58 13.94 -8.71 19.29
N GLY A 59 14.39 -7.45 19.18
CA GLY A 59 14.98 -6.89 17.97
C GLY A 59 13.95 -6.67 16.84
N ALA A 60 12.64 -6.75 17.14
CA ALA A 60 11.56 -6.59 16.18
C ALA A 60 10.34 -5.95 16.83
N SER A 61 9.74 -4.96 16.18
CA SER A 61 8.56 -4.24 16.65
C SER A 61 7.26 -5.03 16.40
N ARG A 62 7.27 -5.94 15.45
CA ARG A 62 6.10 -6.59 14.86
C ARG A 62 5.11 -5.58 14.28
N THR A 63 5.63 -4.53 13.68
CA THR A 63 4.86 -3.49 13.01
C THR A 63 5.36 -3.34 11.59
N LEU A 64 4.44 -3.32 10.64
CA LEU A 64 4.69 -3.03 9.23
C LEU A 64 4.11 -1.66 8.91
N GLY A 65 4.81 -0.87 8.08
CA GLY A 65 4.27 0.36 7.52
C GLY A 65 3.70 0.10 6.13
N PHE A 66 2.57 0.71 5.80
CA PHE A 66 2.01 0.72 4.45
C PHE A 66 1.70 2.16 4.04
N ILE A 67 2.41 2.64 3.02
CA ILE A 67 2.20 3.96 2.44
C ILE A 67 1.41 3.79 1.15
N VAL A 68 0.29 4.49 1.06
CA VAL A 68 -0.59 4.49 -0.11
C VAL A 68 -0.73 5.91 -0.67
N PRO A 69 -0.91 6.07 -1.99
CA PRO A 69 -1.07 7.37 -2.59
C PRO A 69 -2.41 8.04 -2.23
N ASP A 70 -3.46 7.24 -2.02
CA ASP A 70 -4.81 7.76 -1.76
C ASP A 70 -5.61 6.77 -0.91
N LEU A 71 -6.06 7.23 0.26
CA LEU A 71 -6.89 6.43 1.18
C LEU A 71 -8.37 6.36 0.76
N GLU A 72 -8.83 7.29 -0.06
CA GLU A 72 -10.20 7.28 -0.59
C GLU A 72 -10.35 6.30 -1.76
N ASN A 73 -9.25 5.95 -2.41
CA ASN A 73 -9.24 4.96 -3.47
C ASN A 73 -9.56 3.56 -2.93
N THR A 74 -10.72 3.04 -3.31
CA THR A 74 -11.24 1.74 -2.81
C THR A 74 -10.32 0.56 -3.12
N SER A 75 -9.48 0.63 -4.15
CA SER A 75 -8.48 -0.40 -4.44
C SER A 75 -7.42 -0.46 -3.34
N TYR A 76 -6.89 0.68 -2.91
CA TYR A 76 -5.93 0.74 -1.80
C TYR A 76 -6.58 0.38 -0.46
N ALA A 77 -7.83 0.78 -0.22
CA ALA A 77 -8.57 0.34 0.97
C ALA A 77 -8.73 -1.19 1.02
N ARG A 78 -9.00 -1.83 -0.13
CA ARG A 78 -9.08 -3.31 -0.23
C ARG A 78 -7.71 -3.97 -0.02
N LEU A 79 -6.65 -3.41 -0.58
CA LEU A 79 -5.27 -3.88 -0.36
C LEU A 79 -4.89 -3.76 1.12
N ALA A 80 -5.13 -2.60 1.74
CA ALA A 80 -4.89 -2.34 3.15
C ALA A 80 -5.59 -3.37 4.04
N LYS A 81 -6.89 -3.65 3.79
CA LYS A 81 -7.65 -4.66 4.51
C LYS A 81 -7.05 -6.07 4.38
N ARG A 82 -6.59 -6.45 3.19
CA ARG A 82 -5.96 -7.77 2.96
C ARG A 82 -4.62 -7.87 3.65
N LEU A 83 -3.79 -6.83 3.56
CA LEU A 83 -2.49 -6.75 4.23
C LEU A 83 -2.64 -6.78 5.75
N GLU A 84 -3.57 -5.99 6.32
CA GLU A 84 -3.86 -5.99 7.76
C GLU A 84 -4.27 -7.37 8.25
N ASN A 85 -5.21 -8.03 7.57
CA ASN A 85 -5.63 -9.38 7.92
C ASN A 85 -4.47 -10.40 7.84
N GLY A 86 -3.59 -10.27 6.85
CA GLY A 86 -2.39 -11.11 6.71
C GLY A 86 -1.39 -10.86 7.83
N ALA A 87 -1.07 -9.60 8.08
CA ALA A 87 -0.15 -9.16 9.14
C ALA A 87 -0.62 -9.64 10.52
N ARG A 88 -1.89 -9.42 10.86
CA ARG A 88 -2.49 -9.81 12.13
C ARG A 88 -2.43 -11.32 12.36
N ARG A 89 -2.67 -12.15 11.32
CA ARG A 89 -2.52 -13.62 11.43
C ARG A 89 -1.10 -14.05 11.76
N GLN A 90 -0.10 -13.28 11.37
CA GLN A 90 1.31 -13.50 11.67
C GLN A 90 1.77 -12.77 12.94
N GLY A 91 0.87 -12.12 13.67
CA GLY A 91 1.16 -11.39 14.89
C GLY A 91 1.83 -10.04 14.67
N TYR A 92 1.64 -9.44 13.48
CA TYR A 92 2.06 -8.09 13.13
C TYR A 92 0.90 -7.10 13.18
N GLN A 93 1.22 -5.84 13.44
CA GLN A 93 0.33 -4.70 13.23
C GLN A 93 0.67 -4.02 11.90
N LEU A 94 -0.31 -3.44 11.22
CA LEU A 94 -0.12 -2.63 10.03
C LEU A 94 -0.44 -1.17 10.36
N LEU A 95 0.52 -0.27 10.15
CA LEU A 95 0.31 1.18 10.16
C LEU A 95 0.12 1.63 8.72
N ILE A 96 -0.96 2.35 8.47
CA ILE A 96 -1.31 2.82 7.12
C ILE A 96 -1.22 4.34 7.12
N ALA A 97 -0.60 4.90 6.08
CA ALA A 97 -0.45 6.33 5.87
C ALA A 97 -0.73 6.69 4.41
N GLY A 98 -1.42 7.80 4.17
CA GLY A 98 -1.71 8.34 2.84
C GLY A 98 -0.74 9.44 2.48
N SER A 99 -0.13 9.39 1.29
CA SER A 99 0.81 10.40 0.80
C SER A 99 0.14 11.45 -0.11
N ASP A 100 -1.13 11.25 -0.48
CA ASP A 100 -1.89 12.11 -1.39
C ASP A 100 -1.19 12.31 -2.76
N ASP A 101 -0.50 11.26 -3.23
CA ASP A 101 0.33 11.28 -4.45
C ASP A 101 1.45 12.35 -4.42
N ASP A 102 1.80 12.85 -3.24
CA ASP A 102 2.87 13.82 -3.06
C ASP A 102 4.19 13.15 -2.66
N PRO A 103 5.25 13.27 -3.49
CA PRO A 103 6.55 12.64 -3.23
C PRO A 103 7.23 13.09 -1.94
N ASP A 104 7.06 14.35 -1.52
CA ASP A 104 7.70 14.87 -0.32
C ASP A 104 6.99 14.38 0.92
N THR A 105 5.65 14.38 0.92
CA THR A 105 4.82 13.75 1.97
C THR A 105 5.16 12.26 2.10
N GLU A 106 5.33 11.54 0.98
CA GLU A 106 5.72 10.12 1.00
C GLU A 106 7.06 9.90 1.73
N ARG A 107 8.07 10.73 1.41
CA ARG A 107 9.38 10.67 2.08
C ARG A 107 9.29 10.97 3.58
N GLU A 108 8.49 11.96 3.98
CA GLU A 108 8.25 12.28 5.39
C GLU A 108 7.60 11.13 6.14
N LEU A 109 6.56 10.53 5.58
CA LEU A 109 5.86 9.38 6.15
C LEU A 109 6.79 8.16 6.29
N ALA A 110 7.61 7.88 5.28
CA ALA A 110 8.57 6.78 5.34
C ALA A 110 9.62 6.98 6.45
N ARG A 111 10.13 8.22 6.62
CA ARG A 111 11.03 8.56 7.74
C ARG A 111 10.34 8.42 9.09
N ALA A 112 9.07 8.86 9.21
CA ALA A 112 8.28 8.74 10.42
C ALA A 112 8.05 7.27 10.81
N LEU A 113 7.67 6.41 9.85
CA LEU A 113 7.48 4.97 10.07
C LEU A 113 8.80 4.28 10.46
N ARG A 114 9.93 4.68 9.85
CA ARG A 114 11.25 4.23 10.27
C ARG A 114 11.56 4.63 11.71
N ALA A 115 11.26 5.86 12.08
CA ALA A 115 11.46 6.36 13.46
C ALA A 115 10.60 5.60 14.48
N GLN A 116 9.41 5.14 14.07
CA GLN A 116 8.54 4.24 14.85
C GLN A 116 9.02 2.79 14.86
N ARG A 117 10.17 2.50 14.22
CA ARG A 117 10.79 1.17 14.15
C ARG A 117 9.91 0.11 13.50
N CYS A 118 9.19 0.45 12.46
CA CYS A 118 8.57 -0.56 11.61
C CYS A 118 9.62 -1.58 11.14
N ASP A 119 9.26 -2.85 11.10
CA ASP A 119 10.16 -3.94 10.69
C ASP A 119 10.31 -4.00 9.16
N ALA A 120 9.34 -3.47 8.42
CA ALA A 120 9.41 -3.27 6.96
C ALA A 120 8.41 -2.20 6.52
N LEU A 121 8.63 -1.63 5.32
CA LEU A 121 7.68 -0.78 4.62
C LEU A 121 7.12 -1.53 3.40
N ILE A 122 5.83 -1.34 3.16
CA ILE A 122 5.14 -1.67 1.92
C ILE A 122 4.72 -0.33 1.33
N VAL A 123 5.02 -0.07 0.06
CA VAL A 123 4.81 1.25 -0.54
C VAL A 123 4.15 1.14 -1.91
N ALA A 124 3.11 1.92 -2.16
CA ALA A 124 2.62 2.20 -3.50
C ALA A 124 3.15 3.60 -3.89
N SER A 125 4.39 3.62 -4.36
CA SER A 125 5.20 4.84 -4.42
C SER A 125 4.76 5.83 -5.50
N SER A 126 4.85 7.12 -5.17
CA SER A 126 4.74 8.24 -6.11
C SER A 126 6.10 8.73 -6.60
N LEU A 127 7.19 8.15 -6.06
CA LEU A 127 8.56 8.49 -6.46
C LEU A 127 8.88 7.91 -7.83
N ALA A 128 9.82 8.55 -8.53
CA ALA A 128 10.38 8.01 -9.76
C ALA A 128 11.02 6.63 -9.50
N MET A 129 11.01 5.77 -10.52
CA MET A 129 11.51 4.38 -10.40
C MET A 129 12.99 4.33 -9.98
N ASP A 130 13.77 5.30 -10.38
CA ASP A 130 15.20 5.43 -10.12
C ASP A 130 15.54 6.32 -8.91
N ASP A 131 14.53 6.82 -8.18
CA ASP A 131 14.75 7.63 -6.98
C ASP A 131 15.53 6.84 -5.91
N PRO A 132 16.67 7.36 -5.41
CA PRO A 132 17.51 6.64 -4.47
C PRO A 132 16.94 6.53 -3.05
N PHE A 133 15.90 7.26 -2.73
CA PHE A 133 15.39 7.42 -1.36
C PHE A 133 15.14 6.10 -0.63
N TYR A 134 14.43 5.16 -1.26
CA TYR A 134 14.15 3.87 -0.64
C TYR A 134 15.36 2.94 -0.57
N LEU A 135 16.33 3.09 -1.48
CA LEU A 135 17.61 2.38 -1.37
C LEU A 135 18.40 2.83 -0.14
N ASP A 136 18.39 4.12 0.17
CA ASP A 136 19.03 4.66 1.38
C ASP A 136 18.35 4.14 2.65
N LEU A 137 17.03 4.01 2.65
CA LEU A 137 16.30 3.41 3.77
C LEU A 137 16.66 1.93 3.95
N MET A 138 16.75 1.17 2.85
CA MET A 138 17.16 -0.26 2.88
C MET A 138 18.60 -0.44 3.32
N ALA A 139 19.51 0.41 2.87
CA ALA A 139 20.90 0.42 3.34
C ALA A 139 20.99 0.70 4.85
N GLY A 140 20.06 1.46 5.39
CA GLY A 140 19.86 1.68 6.82
C GLY A 140 19.14 0.54 7.57
N GLY A 141 18.91 -0.61 6.91
CA GLY A 141 18.35 -1.83 7.52
C GLY A 141 16.82 -1.91 7.57
N LEU A 142 16.10 -1.05 6.83
CA LEU A 142 14.64 -1.11 6.73
C LEU A 142 14.21 -1.73 5.39
N PRO A 143 13.72 -2.98 5.35
CA PRO A 143 13.23 -3.59 4.12
C PRO A 143 12.07 -2.81 3.51
N VAL A 144 12.08 -2.67 2.18
CA VAL A 144 11.02 -2.00 1.41
C VAL A 144 10.49 -2.95 0.33
N ILE A 145 9.18 -3.05 0.23
CA ILE A 145 8.45 -3.83 -0.78
C ILE A 145 7.57 -2.86 -1.56
N ALA A 146 7.74 -2.80 -2.87
CA ALA A 146 6.88 -2.06 -3.77
C ALA A 146 5.59 -2.84 -4.06
N LEU A 147 4.44 -2.19 -3.92
CA LEU A 147 3.13 -2.79 -4.15
C LEU A 147 2.33 -1.93 -5.12
N ASP A 148 1.74 -2.55 -6.15
CA ASP A 148 0.95 -1.92 -7.21
C ASP A 148 1.77 -1.03 -8.15
N ARG A 149 2.52 -0.07 -7.64
CA ARG A 149 3.46 0.79 -8.39
C ARG A 149 4.87 0.24 -8.22
N ALA A 150 5.50 -0.17 -9.31
CA ALA A 150 6.85 -0.72 -9.29
C ALA A 150 7.88 0.37 -8.97
N LEU A 151 8.84 0.02 -8.14
CA LEU A 151 10.17 0.61 -8.08
C LEU A 151 11.11 -0.21 -8.97
N ASP A 152 12.42 0.10 -8.99
CA ASP A 152 13.40 -0.67 -9.76
C ASP A 152 13.36 -2.17 -9.40
N PRO A 153 12.89 -3.05 -10.31
CA PRO A 153 12.71 -4.48 -10.00
C PRO A 153 14.03 -5.24 -9.84
N GLU A 154 15.15 -4.67 -10.22
CA GLU A 154 16.48 -5.26 -9.96
C GLU A 154 16.92 -5.07 -8.51
N ARG A 155 16.32 -4.12 -7.80
CA ARG A 155 16.72 -3.71 -6.45
C ARG A 155 15.64 -3.93 -5.39
N PHE A 156 14.37 -3.96 -5.79
CA PHE A 156 13.23 -4.08 -4.90
C PHE A 156 12.40 -5.31 -5.20
N VAL A 157 11.80 -5.89 -4.17
CA VAL A 157 10.70 -6.82 -4.35
C VAL A 157 9.47 -6.03 -4.75
N CYS A 158 8.99 -6.27 -5.97
CA CYS A 158 7.80 -5.62 -6.52
C CYS A 158 6.65 -6.62 -6.63
N VAL A 159 5.47 -6.25 -6.11
CA VAL A 159 4.24 -7.01 -6.24
C VAL A 159 3.27 -6.15 -7.03
N VAL A 160 3.17 -6.41 -8.32
CA VAL A 160 2.41 -5.60 -9.28
C VAL A 160 1.42 -6.45 -10.07
N SER A 161 0.44 -5.80 -10.68
CA SER A 161 -0.46 -6.43 -11.65
C SER A 161 0.20 -6.50 -13.03
N ASN A 162 -0.31 -7.37 -13.90
CA ASN A 162 0.08 -7.42 -15.31
C ASN A 162 -0.59 -6.28 -16.11
N ASN A 163 -0.23 -5.05 -15.81
CA ASN A 163 -0.89 -3.82 -16.28
C ASN A 163 -0.99 -3.76 -17.81
N HIS A 164 0.07 -4.11 -18.53
CA HIS A 164 0.08 -4.12 -20.00
C HIS A 164 -0.98 -5.07 -20.57
N GLN A 165 -0.99 -6.33 -20.13
CA GLN A 165 -1.94 -7.34 -20.62
C GLN A 165 -3.39 -7.00 -20.24
N ALA A 166 -3.59 -6.49 -19.00
CA ALA A 166 -4.92 -6.14 -18.52
C ALA A 166 -5.51 -4.95 -19.30
N ALA A 167 -4.71 -3.91 -19.55
CA ALA A 167 -5.12 -2.77 -20.36
C ALA A 167 -5.40 -3.19 -21.81
N GLY A 168 -4.57 -4.04 -22.40
CA GLY A 168 -4.82 -4.58 -23.74
C GLY A 168 -6.11 -5.40 -23.80
N ALA A 169 -6.37 -6.25 -22.82
CA ALA A 169 -7.62 -7.02 -22.76
C ALA A 169 -8.86 -6.13 -22.60
N LEU A 170 -8.77 -5.10 -21.74
CA LEU A 170 -9.83 -4.10 -21.58
C LEU A 170 -10.07 -3.34 -22.90
N THR A 171 -9.01 -2.87 -23.54
CA THR A 171 -9.10 -2.16 -24.84
C THR A 171 -9.76 -3.03 -25.90
N ARG A 172 -9.37 -4.29 -26.02
CA ARG A 172 -9.96 -5.23 -26.98
C ARG A 172 -11.45 -5.45 -26.73
N SER A 173 -11.92 -5.34 -25.47
CA SER A 173 -13.33 -5.55 -25.13
C SER A 173 -14.26 -4.41 -25.57
N VAL A 174 -13.72 -3.25 -25.91
CA VAL A 174 -14.49 -2.07 -26.35
C VAL A 174 -14.31 -1.76 -27.84
N ILE A 175 -13.50 -2.54 -28.55
CA ILE A 175 -13.31 -2.42 -30.01
C ILE A 175 -14.23 -3.42 -30.70
N ASP A 176 -15.08 -2.91 -31.60
CA ASP A 176 -15.88 -3.68 -32.54
C ASP A 176 -15.73 -3.09 -33.97
N ASP A 177 -16.48 -3.61 -34.92
CA ASP A 177 -16.37 -3.23 -36.33
C ASP A 177 -16.79 -1.76 -36.61
N ASP A 178 -17.52 -1.13 -35.68
CA ASP A 178 -18.03 0.23 -35.81
C ASP A 178 -17.09 1.26 -35.19
N VAL A 179 -16.11 0.85 -34.37
CA VAL A 179 -15.16 1.75 -33.69
C VAL A 179 -14.11 2.24 -34.69
N THR A 180 -14.13 3.54 -34.95
CA THR A 180 -13.16 4.23 -35.80
C THR A 180 -12.31 5.25 -34.98
N ARG A 181 -12.84 5.75 -33.89
CA ARG A 181 -12.20 6.75 -33.02
C ARG A 181 -12.21 6.25 -31.58
N ILE A 182 -11.04 5.97 -31.06
CA ILE A 182 -10.86 5.51 -29.68
C ILE A 182 -9.99 6.50 -28.88
N ALA A 183 -10.34 6.70 -27.62
CA ALA A 183 -9.58 7.57 -26.73
C ALA A 183 -9.05 6.81 -25.49
N TRP A 184 -7.92 7.29 -24.99
CA TRP A 184 -7.29 6.87 -23.76
C TRP A 184 -7.17 8.06 -22.80
N LEU A 185 -7.63 7.89 -21.56
CA LEU A 185 -7.45 8.87 -20.49
C LEU A 185 -6.62 8.26 -19.36
N ASP A 186 -5.53 8.92 -19.02
CA ASP A 186 -4.70 8.56 -17.86
C ASP A 186 -4.26 9.79 -17.06
N ALA A 187 -3.41 9.56 -16.07
CA ALA A 187 -2.77 10.59 -15.29
C ALA A 187 -1.33 10.19 -14.97
N VAL A 188 -0.51 11.17 -14.60
CA VAL A 188 0.90 10.99 -14.19
C VAL A 188 1.59 9.98 -15.14
N PRO A 189 1.83 10.37 -16.39
CA PRO A 189 2.24 9.47 -17.46
C PRO A 189 3.60 8.78 -17.24
N GLU A 190 4.42 9.29 -16.32
CA GLU A 190 5.72 8.76 -15.94
C GLU A 190 5.65 7.63 -14.89
N LEU A 191 4.51 7.42 -14.22
CA LEU A 191 4.36 6.30 -13.31
C LEU A 191 4.40 4.96 -14.06
N SER A 192 5.04 3.96 -13.46
CA SER A 192 5.15 2.61 -14.05
C SER A 192 3.82 2.04 -14.49
N ILE A 193 2.77 2.21 -13.69
CA ILE A 193 1.41 1.74 -14.02
C ILE A 193 0.82 2.46 -15.22
N SER A 194 1.08 3.78 -15.37
CA SER A 194 0.60 4.58 -16.50
C SER A 194 1.31 4.16 -17.79
N VAL A 195 2.63 4.00 -17.73
CA VAL A 195 3.45 3.56 -18.86
C VAL A 195 3.00 2.20 -19.36
N GLU A 196 2.88 1.20 -18.47
CA GLU A 196 2.49 -0.15 -18.86
C GLU A 196 1.05 -0.24 -19.39
N ARG A 197 0.10 0.43 -18.74
CA ARG A 197 -1.31 0.42 -19.19
C ARG A 197 -1.47 1.09 -20.53
N ARG A 198 -0.82 2.25 -20.73
CA ARG A 198 -0.82 2.95 -22.02
C ARG A 198 -0.18 2.12 -23.12
N ALA A 199 0.92 1.44 -22.84
CA ALA A 199 1.56 0.54 -23.81
C ALA A 199 0.61 -0.59 -24.24
N GLY A 200 -0.08 -1.24 -23.28
CA GLY A 200 -1.07 -2.27 -23.60
C GLY A 200 -2.24 -1.77 -24.43
N PHE A 201 -2.72 -0.55 -24.16
CA PHE A 201 -3.73 0.12 -24.98
C PHE A 201 -3.22 0.38 -26.41
N LEU A 202 -2.05 0.99 -26.55
CA LEU A 202 -1.47 1.35 -27.86
C LEU A 202 -1.15 0.12 -28.72
N ASP A 203 -0.63 -0.95 -28.12
CA ASP A 203 -0.37 -2.17 -28.87
C ASP A 203 -1.68 -2.80 -29.39
N THR A 204 -2.72 -2.81 -28.55
CA THR A 204 -4.03 -3.36 -28.94
C THR A 204 -4.73 -2.52 -30.02
N THR A 205 -4.67 -1.18 -29.94
CA THR A 205 -5.25 -0.31 -30.98
C THR A 205 -4.51 -0.47 -32.30
N ARG A 206 -3.18 -0.59 -32.27
CA ARG A 206 -2.37 -0.87 -33.47
C ARG A 206 -2.72 -2.23 -34.10
N GLU A 207 -2.88 -3.28 -33.30
CA GLU A 207 -3.31 -4.60 -33.75
C GLU A 207 -4.70 -4.56 -34.43
N ALA A 208 -5.57 -3.66 -33.95
CA ALA A 208 -6.91 -3.46 -34.54
C ALA A 208 -6.95 -2.48 -35.74
N GLY A 209 -5.81 -1.93 -36.18
CA GLY A 209 -5.75 -0.96 -37.27
C GLY A 209 -6.22 0.46 -36.90
N LEU A 210 -6.29 0.79 -35.61
CA LEU A 210 -6.63 2.11 -35.08
C LEU A 210 -5.34 2.88 -34.80
N ASP A 211 -4.67 3.39 -35.84
CA ASP A 211 -3.30 3.91 -35.77
C ASP A 211 -3.15 5.28 -35.11
N ALA A 212 -4.24 6.01 -34.87
CA ALA A 212 -4.20 7.36 -34.31
C ALA A 212 -5.19 7.53 -33.16
N PRO A 213 -5.04 6.79 -32.04
CA PRO A 213 -5.91 6.95 -30.90
C PRO A 213 -5.68 8.30 -30.21
N LEU A 214 -6.74 8.87 -29.61
CA LEU A 214 -6.65 10.11 -28.86
C LEU A 214 -6.10 9.82 -27.45
N LEU A 215 -5.03 10.52 -27.07
CA LEU A 215 -4.36 10.31 -25.78
C LEU A 215 -4.40 11.61 -24.94
N LEU A 216 -5.05 11.58 -23.80
CA LEU A 216 -5.09 12.70 -22.88
C LEU A 216 -4.60 12.24 -21.48
N SER A 217 -3.74 13.07 -20.88
CA SER A 217 -3.16 12.80 -19.57
C SER A 217 -3.48 13.94 -18.62
N GLY A 218 -3.79 13.59 -17.38
CA GLY A 218 -4.00 14.50 -16.28
C GLY A 218 -2.88 14.48 -15.26
N ALA A 219 -2.97 15.37 -14.27
CA ALA A 219 -1.95 15.50 -13.24
C ALA A 219 -2.13 14.51 -12.07
N ARG A 220 -3.34 13.97 -11.86
CA ARG A 220 -3.68 13.12 -10.71
C ARG A 220 -4.68 12.03 -11.08
N TYR A 221 -4.60 10.90 -10.39
CA TYR A 221 -5.61 9.84 -10.47
C TYR A 221 -6.78 10.13 -9.55
N ASP A 222 -7.61 11.11 -9.89
CA ASP A 222 -8.82 11.46 -9.15
C ASP A 222 -10.03 11.71 -10.08
N ARG A 223 -11.22 11.76 -9.47
CA ARG A 223 -12.49 11.96 -10.18
C ARG A 223 -12.55 13.31 -10.91
N ALA A 224 -12.01 14.38 -10.27
CA ALA A 224 -12.02 15.72 -10.87
C ALA A 224 -11.17 15.77 -12.14
N THR A 225 -10.02 15.13 -12.13
CA THR A 225 -9.14 14.96 -13.31
C THR A 225 -9.85 14.19 -14.42
N GLY A 226 -10.55 13.10 -14.09
CA GLY A 226 -11.34 12.34 -15.07
C GLY A 226 -12.40 13.20 -15.77
N ALA A 227 -13.15 14.00 -14.99
CA ALA A 227 -14.15 14.93 -15.53
C ALA A 227 -13.51 16.02 -16.41
N ALA A 228 -12.39 16.61 -15.98
CA ALA A 228 -11.69 17.63 -16.75
C ALA A 228 -11.16 17.09 -18.08
N LEU A 229 -10.58 15.89 -18.07
CA LEU A 229 -10.08 15.22 -19.28
C LEU A 229 -11.21 14.90 -20.25
N MET A 230 -12.38 14.46 -19.76
CA MET A 230 -13.53 14.16 -20.63
C MET A 230 -14.11 15.43 -21.25
N ARG A 231 -14.26 16.53 -20.50
CA ARG A 231 -14.68 17.82 -21.07
C ARG A 231 -13.71 18.28 -22.15
N ARG A 232 -12.42 18.25 -21.86
CA ARG A 232 -11.37 18.60 -22.83
C ARG A 232 -11.45 17.71 -24.08
N LEU A 233 -11.64 16.41 -23.94
CA LEU A 233 -11.78 15.47 -25.06
C LEU A 233 -12.96 15.85 -25.95
N ILE A 234 -14.13 16.15 -25.35
CA ILE A 234 -15.33 16.58 -26.08
C ILE A 234 -15.10 17.90 -26.81
N ASP A 235 -14.51 18.88 -26.13
CA ASP A 235 -14.28 20.22 -26.68
C ASP A 235 -13.30 20.22 -27.86
N GLU A 236 -12.21 19.44 -27.75
CA GLU A 236 -11.16 19.42 -28.76
C GLU A 236 -11.43 18.43 -29.90
N HIS A 237 -12.12 17.33 -29.63
CA HIS A 237 -12.22 16.20 -30.57
C HIS A 237 -13.67 15.67 -30.77
N GLY A 238 -14.63 16.11 -29.95
CA GLY A 238 -15.95 15.49 -29.87
C GLY A 238 -15.94 14.15 -29.12
N VAL A 239 -17.12 13.53 -28.98
CA VAL A 239 -17.25 12.23 -28.31
C VAL A 239 -16.65 11.13 -29.18
N PRO A 240 -15.71 10.30 -28.69
CA PRO A 240 -15.17 9.16 -29.43
C PRO A 240 -16.17 8.00 -29.46
N ASP A 241 -15.98 7.05 -30.37
CA ASP A 241 -16.80 5.84 -30.46
C ASP A 241 -16.53 4.90 -29.29
N ALA A 242 -15.27 4.86 -28.80
CA ALA A 242 -14.86 4.10 -27.63
C ALA A 242 -13.89 4.89 -26.75
N LEU A 243 -13.95 4.64 -25.46
CA LEU A 243 -13.10 5.28 -24.45
C LEU A 243 -12.59 4.25 -23.47
N VAL A 244 -11.29 4.30 -23.18
CA VAL A 244 -10.64 3.51 -22.12
C VAL A 244 -9.97 4.46 -21.13
N THR A 245 -10.19 4.24 -19.84
CA THR A 245 -9.51 4.98 -18.79
C THR A 245 -8.50 4.09 -18.07
N ALA A 246 -7.35 4.65 -17.72
CA ALA A 246 -6.30 3.92 -17.00
C ALA A 246 -6.72 3.51 -15.57
N SER A 247 -7.78 4.12 -15.01
CA SER A 247 -8.25 3.86 -13.65
C SER A 247 -9.75 4.10 -13.56
N TYR A 248 -10.43 3.32 -12.72
CA TYR A 248 -11.85 3.50 -12.44
C TYR A 248 -12.15 4.87 -11.81
N VAL A 249 -11.21 5.45 -11.05
CA VAL A 249 -11.40 6.77 -10.44
C VAL A 249 -11.51 7.87 -11.50
N LEU A 250 -10.73 7.76 -12.59
CA LEU A 250 -10.90 8.63 -13.76
C LEU A 250 -12.24 8.37 -14.46
N LEU A 251 -12.65 7.09 -14.56
CA LEU A 251 -13.91 6.72 -15.18
C LEU A 251 -15.12 7.30 -14.44
N ASP A 252 -15.08 7.35 -13.11
CA ASP A 252 -16.12 7.99 -12.30
C ASP A 252 -16.31 9.47 -12.71
N GLY A 253 -15.21 10.19 -12.92
CA GLY A 253 -15.24 11.57 -13.41
C GLY A 253 -15.72 11.70 -14.87
N VAL A 254 -15.40 10.73 -15.72
CA VAL A 254 -15.93 10.65 -17.09
C VAL A 254 -17.45 10.53 -17.06
N PHE A 255 -17.98 9.66 -16.21
CA PHE A 255 -19.44 9.50 -16.08
C PHE A 255 -20.14 10.77 -15.58
N ASP A 256 -19.53 11.58 -14.71
CA ASP A 256 -20.11 12.86 -14.32
C ASP A 256 -20.40 13.75 -15.53
N VAL A 257 -19.50 13.77 -16.50
CA VAL A 257 -19.64 14.62 -17.71
C VAL A 257 -20.58 14.01 -18.74
N LEU A 258 -20.59 12.69 -18.89
CA LEU A 258 -21.46 12.03 -19.86
C LEU A 258 -22.93 11.97 -19.41
N LEU A 259 -23.21 12.18 -18.13
CA LEU A 259 -24.55 12.16 -17.56
C LEU A 259 -25.13 13.57 -17.36
N GLU A 260 -24.36 14.65 -17.61
CA GLU A 260 -24.83 16.04 -17.67
C GLU A 260 -25.64 16.30 -18.94
#